data_ff1998b8df412165936b31b7e6220291
#
_entry.id   ff1998b8df412165936b31b7e6220291
#
_cell.length_a   1.000
_cell.length_b   1.000
_cell.length_c   1.000
_cell.angle_alpha   90.00
_cell.angle_beta   90.00
_cell.angle_gamma   90.00
#
_symmetry.space_group_name_H-M   'P 1'
#
loop_
_entity.id
_entity.type
_entity.pdbx_description
1 polymer ?
#
loop_
_entity_poly.entity_id
_entity_poly.type
_entity_poly.pdbx_seq_one_letter_code
_entity_poly.pdbx_strand_id
1 'polypeptide(L)'
;MIKCNVTVRGTVSGEGRNRNNHEGRPFFTVSLDVVIPADNGINKTVKVNVVKDGFVPLFDTPTKGSRVEISGAMLIRRRNDEFVFQIQVDDWKLDGVGADDAVSGTMEFRGKVGKRIEERSDKRGKPYLRFSAFSAEKVNDSFEYTWVNFLQFDAAAPDWLKTGVRIEAEGTLDINLYNDVLGLGCRVSSLKEYVAPNP
;
A
#
# COMPACT_ATOMS: atom_id res chain seq x y z
N MET A 1 9.31 6.97 2.73
CA MET A 1 8.35 7.17 1.62
C MET A 1 7.91 5.80 1.14
N ILE A 2 6.61 5.59 0.99
CA ILE A 2 6.00 4.37 0.46
C ILE A 2 5.18 4.77 -0.75
N LYS A 3 5.48 4.20 -1.92
CA LYS A 3 4.72 4.36 -3.16
C LYS A 3 4.33 2.97 -3.65
N CYS A 4 3.08 2.81 -4.05
CA CYS A 4 2.59 1.55 -4.59
C CYS A 4 1.88 1.81 -5.92
N ASN A 5 2.17 0.98 -6.92
CA ASN A 5 1.38 0.94 -8.15
C ASN A 5 0.50 -0.30 -8.06
N VAL A 6 -0.80 -0.08 -7.99
CA VAL A 6 -1.74 -1.14 -7.61
C VAL A 6 -2.95 -1.20 -8.53
N THR A 7 -3.56 -2.38 -8.54
CA THR A 7 -4.94 -2.59 -8.95
C THR A 7 -5.77 -2.96 -7.72
N VAL A 8 -6.85 -2.23 -7.49
CA VAL A 8 -7.78 -2.41 -6.38
C VAL A 8 -9.14 -2.79 -6.92
N ARG A 9 -9.71 -3.88 -6.42
CA ARG A 9 -11.12 -4.25 -6.63
C ARG A 9 -11.88 -4.16 -5.33
N GLY A 10 -13.04 -3.53 -5.39
CA GLY A 10 -13.88 -3.33 -4.21
C GLY A 10 -15.28 -2.87 -4.58
N THR A 11 -16.05 -2.53 -3.56
CA THR A 11 -17.41 -2.02 -3.69
C THR A 11 -17.44 -0.54 -3.35
N VAL A 12 -18.10 0.25 -4.19
CA VAL A 12 -18.29 1.69 -3.96
C VAL A 12 -19.14 1.89 -2.69
N SER A 13 -18.56 2.52 -1.67
CA SER A 13 -19.21 2.67 -0.36
C SER A 13 -19.91 4.01 -0.15
N GLY A 14 -19.66 4.98 -1.02
CA GLY A 14 -20.25 6.31 -0.94
C GLY A 14 -20.55 6.92 -2.29
N GLU A 15 -21.21 8.07 -2.27
CA GLU A 15 -21.48 8.85 -3.47
C GLU A 15 -20.21 9.54 -3.98
N GLY A 16 -19.93 9.41 -5.27
CA GLY A 16 -18.85 10.12 -5.94
C GLY A 16 -19.16 11.62 -6.06
N ARG A 17 -18.12 12.46 -5.94
CA ARG A 17 -18.29 13.93 -6.00
C ARG A 17 -17.17 14.58 -6.79
N ASN A 18 -17.55 15.44 -7.72
CA ASN A 18 -16.64 16.39 -8.33
C ASN A 18 -16.37 17.54 -7.35
N ARG A 19 -15.11 17.92 -7.21
CA ARG A 19 -14.61 18.99 -6.35
C ARG A 19 -13.57 19.82 -7.09
N ASN A 20 -13.22 20.97 -6.56
CA ASN A 20 -12.07 21.75 -7.01
C ASN A 20 -11.04 21.83 -5.89
N ASN A 21 -9.75 21.74 -6.24
CA ASN A 21 -8.65 22.03 -5.33
C ASN A 21 -8.51 23.56 -5.10
N HIS A 22 -7.51 23.98 -4.30
CA HIS A 22 -7.32 25.41 -4.00
C HIS A 22 -6.86 26.23 -5.21
N GLU A 23 -6.41 25.57 -6.27
CA GLU A 23 -6.03 26.21 -7.54
C GLU A 23 -7.21 26.25 -8.55
N GLY A 24 -8.39 25.80 -8.13
CA GLY A 24 -9.58 25.71 -8.98
C GLY A 24 -9.58 24.54 -9.96
N ARG A 25 -8.61 23.63 -9.88
CA ARG A 25 -8.56 22.44 -10.76
C ARG A 25 -9.57 21.40 -10.29
N PRO A 26 -10.40 20.87 -11.20
CA PRO A 26 -11.40 19.87 -10.86
C PRO A 26 -10.74 18.53 -10.55
N PHE A 27 -11.32 17.80 -9.62
CA PHE A 27 -11.03 16.41 -9.34
C PHE A 27 -12.26 15.69 -8.81
N PHE A 28 -12.30 14.39 -9.03
CA PHE A 28 -13.39 13.54 -8.55
C PHE A 28 -12.91 12.69 -7.39
N THR A 29 -13.79 12.47 -6.41
CA THR A 29 -13.51 11.60 -5.25
C THR A 29 -14.66 10.64 -5.01
N VAL A 30 -14.29 9.40 -4.64
CA VAL A 30 -15.22 8.37 -4.18
C VAL A 30 -14.50 7.46 -3.18
N SER A 31 -15.24 6.74 -2.34
CA SER A 31 -14.66 5.76 -1.42
C SER A 31 -15.06 4.35 -1.81
N LEU A 32 -14.13 3.41 -1.68
CA LEU A 32 -14.36 1.98 -1.83
C LEU A 32 -14.22 1.29 -0.47
N ASP A 33 -15.05 0.29 -0.26
CA ASP A 33 -14.83 -0.75 0.74
C ASP A 33 -14.17 -1.95 0.07
N VAL A 34 -13.07 -2.40 0.66
CA VAL A 34 -12.27 -3.54 0.18
C VAL A 34 -12.08 -4.52 1.32
N VAL A 35 -12.48 -5.76 1.12
CA VAL A 35 -12.34 -6.82 2.11
C VAL A 35 -10.94 -7.41 2.03
N ILE A 36 -10.19 -7.35 3.11
CA ILE A 36 -8.90 -8.01 3.28
C ILE A 36 -9.14 -9.34 4.00
N PRO A 37 -8.89 -10.48 3.35
CA PRO A 37 -9.09 -11.77 3.97
C PRO A 37 -8.06 -12.06 5.06
N ALA A 38 -8.46 -12.82 6.07
CA ALA A 38 -7.57 -13.35 7.09
C ALA A 38 -7.59 -14.87 7.09
N ASP A 39 -6.46 -15.48 7.44
CA ASP A 39 -6.30 -16.94 7.52
C ASP A 39 -7.28 -17.61 8.51
N ASN A 40 -7.72 -16.88 9.53
CA ASN A 40 -8.71 -17.33 10.52
C ASN A 40 -10.17 -17.13 10.08
N GLY A 41 -10.40 -16.63 8.86
CA GLY A 41 -11.74 -16.36 8.32
C GLY A 41 -12.42 -15.09 8.83
N ILE A 42 -11.79 -14.34 9.73
CA ILE A 42 -12.31 -13.05 10.22
C ILE A 42 -11.74 -11.94 9.35
N ASN A 43 -12.45 -11.62 8.29
CA ASN A 43 -12.01 -10.62 7.31
C ASN A 43 -12.19 -9.20 7.86
N LYS A 44 -11.37 -8.27 7.36
CA LYS A 44 -11.46 -6.85 7.70
C LYS A 44 -11.76 -6.01 6.46
N THR A 45 -12.78 -5.19 6.53
CA THR A 45 -13.06 -4.21 5.49
C THR A 45 -12.21 -2.95 5.71
N VAL A 46 -11.46 -2.57 4.70
CA VAL A 46 -10.70 -1.32 4.69
C VAL A 46 -11.32 -0.34 3.71
N LYS A 47 -11.25 0.94 4.05
CA LYS A 47 -11.71 2.02 3.17
C LYS A 47 -10.56 2.55 2.34
N VAL A 48 -10.75 2.57 1.01
CA VAL A 48 -9.80 3.16 0.06
C VAL A 48 -10.41 4.44 -0.50
N ASN A 49 -9.73 5.56 -0.28
CA ASN A 49 -10.11 6.85 -0.86
C ASN A 49 -9.58 6.93 -2.29
N VAL A 50 -10.48 7.16 -3.22
CA VAL A 50 -10.19 7.25 -4.66
C VAL A 50 -10.19 8.69 -5.08
N VAL A 51 -9.17 9.13 -5.79
CA VAL A 51 -9.03 10.46 -6.36
C VAL A 51 -8.73 10.31 -7.84
N LYS A 52 -9.52 10.98 -8.69
CA LYS A 52 -9.29 11.05 -10.14
C LYS A 52 -9.19 12.50 -10.56
N ASP A 53 -8.14 12.86 -11.29
CA ASP A 53 -7.98 14.20 -11.81
C ASP A 53 -9.02 14.49 -12.88
N GLY A 54 -9.45 15.74 -12.93
CA GLY A 54 -10.45 16.21 -13.88
C GLY A 54 -11.89 16.02 -13.39
N PHE A 55 -12.81 16.53 -14.20
CA PHE A 55 -14.24 16.37 -14.01
C PHE A 55 -14.70 15.01 -14.54
N VAL A 56 -15.46 14.27 -13.74
CA VAL A 56 -16.09 13.00 -14.15
C VAL A 56 -17.57 13.22 -14.39
N PRO A 57 -18.06 12.97 -15.62
CA PRO A 57 -19.49 13.06 -15.95
C PRO A 57 -20.31 12.03 -15.16
N LEU A 58 -21.59 12.32 -14.91
CA LEU A 58 -22.47 11.45 -14.11
C LEU A 58 -22.60 10.03 -14.68
N PHE A 59 -22.59 9.88 -16.00
CA PHE A 59 -22.71 8.57 -16.65
C PHE A 59 -21.43 7.71 -16.53
N ASP A 60 -20.28 8.35 -16.25
CA ASP A 60 -18.99 7.67 -15.99
C ASP A 60 -18.70 7.53 -14.50
N THR A 61 -19.62 7.98 -13.64
CA THR A 61 -19.43 7.97 -12.19
C THR A 61 -19.77 6.61 -11.61
N PRO A 62 -18.85 5.98 -10.84
CA PRO A 62 -19.17 4.75 -10.12
C PRO A 62 -20.29 5.02 -9.10
N THR A 63 -21.32 4.17 -9.13
CA THR A 63 -22.49 4.30 -8.25
C THR A 63 -22.30 3.52 -6.95
N LYS A 64 -22.88 4.01 -5.85
CA LYS A 64 -22.86 3.33 -4.57
C LYS A 64 -23.39 1.90 -4.68
N GLY A 65 -22.65 0.95 -4.15
CA GLY A 65 -22.96 -0.49 -4.21
C GLY A 65 -22.43 -1.19 -5.47
N SER A 66 -21.97 -0.45 -6.50
CA SER A 66 -21.35 -1.09 -7.67
C SER A 66 -19.96 -1.61 -7.38
N ARG A 67 -19.56 -2.62 -8.16
CA ARG A 67 -18.20 -3.15 -8.17
C ARG A 67 -17.34 -2.32 -9.11
N VAL A 68 -16.09 -2.04 -8.68
CA VAL A 68 -15.13 -1.35 -9.52
C VAL A 68 -13.74 -1.98 -9.39
N GLU A 69 -12.97 -1.89 -10.48
CA GLU A 69 -11.54 -2.18 -10.49
C GLU A 69 -10.79 -0.92 -10.89
N ILE A 70 -9.85 -0.49 -10.08
CA ILE A 70 -9.12 0.77 -10.23
C ILE A 70 -7.62 0.47 -10.25
N SER A 71 -6.93 0.99 -11.25
CA SER A 71 -5.47 0.97 -11.34
C SER A 71 -4.92 2.36 -11.09
N GLY A 72 -3.79 2.43 -10.37
CA GLY A 72 -3.14 3.72 -10.13
C GLY A 72 -2.10 3.71 -9.01
N ALA A 73 -1.62 4.90 -8.70
CA ALA A 73 -0.66 5.11 -7.63
C ALA A 73 -1.36 5.20 -6.28
N MET A 74 -1.04 4.28 -5.36
CA MET A 74 -1.59 4.27 -4.01
C MET A 74 -0.59 4.81 -3.00
N LEU A 75 -1.04 5.76 -2.20
CA LEU A 75 -0.37 6.22 -0.99
C LEU A 75 -0.92 5.46 0.21
N ILE A 76 -0.01 4.90 1.01
CA ILE A 76 -0.34 4.23 2.25
C ILE A 76 0.31 5.00 3.38
N ARG A 77 -0.50 5.51 4.31
CA ARG A 77 -0.07 6.29 5.45
C ARG A 77 -0.65 5.72 6.73
N ARG A 78 -0.01 6.00 7.85
CA ARG A 78 -0.58 5.70 9.17
C ARG A 78 -1.02 6.99 9.82
N ARG A 79 -2.24 7.03 10.34
CA ARG A 79 -2.78 8.14 11.12
C ARG A 79 -3.58 7.59 12.29
N ASN A 80 -3.28 8.07 13.50
CA ASN A 80 -3.96 7.64 14.72
C ASN A 80 -4.02 6.10 14.84
N ASP A 81 -2.89 5.43 14.56
CA ASP A 81 -2.75 3.97 14.56
C ASP A 81 -3.54 3.20 13.48
N GLU A 82 -4.23 3.88 12.58
CA GLU A 82 -4.95 3.29 11.46
C GLU A 82 -4.24 3.54 10.13
N PHE A 83 -4.40 2.60 9.19
CA PHE A 83 -3.96 2.81 7.82
C PHE A 83 -4.97 3.64 7.03
N VAL A 84 -4.47 4.64 6.34
CA VAL A 84 -5.21 5.43 5.35
C VAL A 84 -4.70 5.06 3.97
N PHE A 85 -5.60 4.55 3.15
CA PHE A 85 -5.34 4.20 1.75
C PHE A 85 -5.93 5.27 0.84
N GLN A 86 -5.12 5.82 -0.05
CA GLN A 86 -5.57 6.76 -1.07
C GLN A 86 -4.97 6.36 -2.41
N ILE A 87 -5.81 6.14 -3.41
CA ILE A 87 -5.39 5.83 -4.77
C ILE A 87 -5.66 7.03 -5.69
N GLN A 88 -4.62 7.46 -6.40
CA GLN A 88 -4.74 8.35 -7.54
C GLN A 88 -4.98 7.49 -8.78
N VAL A 89 -6.11 7.71 -9.43
CA VAL A 89 -6.58 6.85 -10.52
C VAL A 89 -5.85 7.16 -11.81
N ASP A 90 -5.26 6.13 -12.41
CA ASP A 90 -4.80 6.15 -13.79
C ASP A 90 -5.92 5.64 -14.71
N ASP A 91 -6.53 4.50 -14.35
CA ASP A 91 -7.63 3.89 -15.08
C ASP A 91 -8.63 3.20 -14.14
N TRP A 92 -9.89 3.08 -14.57
CA TRP A 92 -10.92 2.32 -13.86
C TRP A 92 -11.83 1.54 -14.80
N LYS A 93 -12.31 0.43 -14.29
CA LYS A 93 -13.26 -0.45 -14.96
C LYS A 93 -14.52 -0.54 -14.09
N LEU A 94 -15.67 -0.19 -14.70
CA LEU A 94 -16.96 -0.16 -14.01
C LEU A 94 -17.82 -1.37 -14.32
N ASP A 95 -17.55 -2.06 -15.45
CA ASP A 95 -18.30 -3.22 -15.90
C ASP A 95 -17.42 -4.48 -15.95
N GLY A 96 -18.05 -5.64 -15.76
CA GLY A 96 -17.37 -6.94 -15.83
C GLY A 96 -16.28 -7.13 -14.77
N VAL A 97 -16.43 -6.48 -13.61
CA VAL A 97 -15.49 -6.57 -12.49
C VAL A 97 -15.72 -7.86 -11.72
N GLY A 98 -14.63 -8.56 -11.36
CA GLY A 98 -14.70 -9.80 -10.59
C GLY A 98 -15.37 -9.62 -9.22
N ALA A 99 -15.95 -10.71 -8.69
CA ALA A 99 -16.67 -10.69 -7.42
C ALA A 99 -15.76 -10.52 -6.20
N ASP A 100 -14.51 -10.99 -6.30
CA ASP A 100 -13.58 -10.98 -5.18
C ASP A 100 -12.91 -9.61 -5.01
N ASP A 101 -12.83 -9.14 -3.76
CA ASP A 101 -12.05 -7.96 -3.43
C ASP A 101 -10.55 -8.27 -3.48
N ALA A 102 -9.76 -7.31 -3.91
CA ALA A 102 -8.31 -7.46 -4.00
C ALA A 102 -7.59 -6.13 -3.97
N VAL A 103 -6.39 -6.15 -3.40
CA VAL A 103 -5.35 -5.14 -3.60
C VAL A 103 -4.10 -5.86 -4.04
N SER A 104 -3.64 -5.60 -5.25
CA SER A 104 -2.45 -6.24 -5.81
C SER A 104 -1.59 -5.20 -6.52
N GLY A 105 -0.28 -5.41 -6.52
CA GLY A 105 0.64 -4.51 -7.21
C GLY A 105 2.04 -4.52 -6.63
N THR A 106 2.78 -3.47 -6.92
CA THR A 106 4.16 -3.29 -6.51
C THR A 106 4.31 -2.20 -5.46
N MET A 107 5.33 -2.32 -4.64
CA MET A 107 5.72 -1.35 -3.64
C MET A 107 7.15 -0.87 -3.90
N GLU A 108 7.36 0.43 -3.88
CA GLU A 108 8.63 1.09 -3.73
C GLU A 108 8.73 1.68 -2.32
N PHE A 109 9.76 1.33 -1.61
CA PHE A 109 9.97 1.73 -0.22
C PHE A 109 11.29 2.44 -0.03
N ARG A 110 11.27 3.55 0.71
CA ARG A 110 12.46 4.19 1.27
C ARG A 110 12.26 4.44 2.76
N GLY A 111 13.20 3.97 3.57
CA GLY A 111 13.10 4.12 5.01
C GLY A 111 14.31 3.61 5.76
N LYS A 112 14.15 3.39 7.06
CA LYS A 112 15.19 2.88 7.95
C LYS A 112 14.88 1.48 8.42
N VAL A 113 15.89 0.61 8.42
CA VAL A 113 15.81 -0.76 8.92
C VAL A 113 15.58 -0.75 10.43
N GLY A 114 14.62 -1.56 10.87
CA GLY A 114 14.32 -1.80 12.28
C GLY A 114 15.29 -2.78 12.93
N LYS A 115 14.99 -3.14 14.17
CA LYS A 115 15.86 -4.06 14.97
C LYS A 115 15.75 -5.52 14.53
N ARG A 116 14.66 -5.93 13.88
CA ARG A 116 14.42 -7.31 13.50
C ARG A 116 15.00 -7.57 12.12
N ILE A 117 16.07 -8.35 12.05
CA ILE A 117 16.67 -8.89 10.84
C ILE A 117 16.91 -10.37 11.13
N GLU A 118 16.31 -11.26 10.35
CA GLU A 118 16.32 -12.71 10.61
C GLU A 118 16.59 -13.46 9.30
N GLU A 119 17.61 -14.30 9.32
CA GLU A 119 17.80 -15.32 8.29
C GLU A 119 17.07 -16.59 8.73
N ARG A 120 16.29 -17.14 7.84
CA ARG A 120 15.50 -18.35 8.09
C ARG A 120 15.54 -19.28 6.89
N SER A 121 15.09 -20.51 7.08
CA SER A 121 14.85 -21.45 6.00
C SER A 121 13.37 -21.84 5.96
N ASP A 122 12.85 -22.02 4.75
CA ASP A 122 11.52 -22.54 4.55
C ASP A 122 11.46 -24.07 4.87
N LYS A 123 10.27 -24.66 4.74
CA LYS A 123 10.05 -26.11 4.97
C LYS A 123 10.87 -27.01 4.02
N ARG A 124 11.40 -26.47 2.94
CA ARG A 124 12.22 -27.18 1.94
C ARG A 124 13.72 -26.90 2.13
N GLY A 125 14.10 -26.17 3.19
CA GLY A 125 15.48 -25.79 3.47
C GLY A 125 15.99 -24.60 2.64
N LYS A 126 15.15 -23.92 1.86
CA LYS A 126 15.57 -22.74 1.10
C LYS A 126 15.70 -21.53 2.01
N PRO A 127 16.82 -20.80 1.93
CA PRO A 127 17.01 -19.61 2.76
C PRO A 127 16.07 -18.49 2.37
N TYR A 128 15.66 -17.70 3.35
CA TYR A 128 15.00 -16.43 3.12
C TYR A 128 15.38 -15.42 4.21
N LEU A 129 15.44 -14.18 3.81
CA LEU A 129 15.68 -13.03 4.69
C LEU A 129 14.35 -12.41 5.08
N ARG A 130 14.15 -12.20 6.38
CA ARG A 130 13.02 -11.44 6.93
C ARG A 130 13.53 -10.27 7.74
N PHE A 131 13.04 -9.08 7.44
CA PHE A 131 13.35 -7.89 8.23
C PHE A 131 12.18 -6.92 8.25
N SER A 132 12.24 -5.92 9.13
CA SER A 132 11.28 -4.84 9.16
C SER A 132 11.98 -3.50 8.97
N ALA A 133 11.31 -2.56 8.31
CA ALA A 133 11.78 -1.21 8.17
C ALA A 133 10.60 -0.24 8.27
N PHE A 134 10.87 1.02 8.57
CA PHE A 134 9.85 2.06 8.67
C PHE A 134 10.16 3.26 7.81
N SER A 135 9.11 3.83 7.26
CA SER A 135 9.11 5.15 6.64
C SER A 135 8.55 6.16 7.65
N ALA A 136 9.22 7.28 7.81
CA ALA A 136 8.78 8.39 8.67
C ALA A 136 8.22 9.52 7.80
N GLU A 137 7.07 10.03 8.16
CA GLU A 137 6.44 11.21 7.55
C GLU A 137 6.22 12.27 8.63
N LYS A 138 6.61 13.52 8.36
CA LYS A 138 6.32 14.62 9.27
C LYS A 138 4.87 15.08 9.05
N VAL A 139 4.08 15.01 10.11
CA VAL A 139 2.68 15.45 10.12
C VAL A 139 2.56 16.52 11.21
N ASN A 140 2.37 17.76 10.80
CA ASN A 140 2.43 18.92 11.69
C ASN A 140 3.78 18.95 12.44
N ASP A 141 3.76 18.91 13.78
CA ASP A 141 4.95 18.93 14.63
C ASP A 141 5.41 17.56 15.13
N SER A 142 4.78 16.47 14.63
CA SER A 142 5.09 15.10 15.01
C SER A 142 5.55 14.26 13.80
N PHE A 143 6.12 13.08 14.08
CA PHE A 143 6.44 12.10 13.05
C PHE A 143 5.51 10.89 13.19
N GLU A 144 4.92 10.49 12.08
CA GLU A 144 4.19 9.23 11.95
C GLU A 144 5.09 8.19 11.27
N TYR A 145 5.06 6.97 11.79
CA TYR A 145 5.90 5.87 11.32
C TYR A 145 5.05 4.78 10.70
N THR A 146 5.30 4.46 9.45
CA THR A 146 4.66 3.34 8.76
C THR A 146 5.65 2.20 8.63
N TRP A 147 5.37 1.10 9.34
CA TRP A 147 6.18 -0.10 9.34
C TRP A 147 5.79 -1.03 8.21
N VAL A 148 6.80 -1.65 7.59
CA VAL A 148 6.65 -2.67 6.55
C VAL A 148 7.51 -3.87 6.91
N ASN A 149 6.95 -5.07 6.74
CA ASN A 149 7.66 -6.34 6.87
C ASN A 149 8.15 -6.80 5.50
N PHE A 150 9.42 -7.10 5.39
CA PHE A 150 10.07 -7.51 4.15
C PHE A 150 10.40 -8.98 4.17
N LEU A 151 10.15 -9.66 3.06
CA LEU A 151 10.55 -11.05 2.80
C LEU A 151 11.32 -11.09 1.49
N GLN A 152 12.56 -11.58 1.53
CA GLN A 152 13.38 -11.82 0.35
C GLN A 152 13.75 -13.30 0.31
N PHE A 153 13.28 -14.00 -0.71
CA PHE A 153 13.55 -15.42 -0.89
C PHE A 153 14.88 -15.65 -1.59
N ASP A 154 15.48 -16.82 -1.37
CA ASP A 154 16.76 -17.23 -1.91
C ASP A 154 17.89 -16.22 -1.64
N ALA A 155 17.85 -15.57 -0.47
CA ALA A 155 18.79 -14.52 -0.09
C ALA A 155 19.26 -14.65 1.35
N ALA A 156 20.53 -14.32 1.56
CA ALA A 156 21.13 -14.05 2.86
C ALA A 156 21.17 -12.54 3.12
N ALA A 157 21.32 -12.15 4.38
CA ALA A 157 21.47 -10.74 4.73
C ALA A 157 22.81 -10.21 4.21
N PRO A 158 22.80 -9.14 3.39
CA PRO A 158 24.06 -8.51 3.01
C PRO A 158 24.70 -7.82 4.22
N ASP A 159 26.03 -7.76 4.28
CA ASP A 159 26.80 -7.22 5.42
C ASP A 159 26.43 -5.78 5.82
N TRP A 160 25.95 -4.99 4.87
CA TRP A 160 25.53 -3.61 5.09
C TRP A 160 24.12 -3.51 5.72
N LEU A 161 23.30 -4.56 5.65
CA LEU A 161 21.92 -4.54 6.17
C LEU A 161 21.93 -4.61 7.70
N LYS A 162 21.92 -3.46 8.35
CA LYS A 162 21.97 -3.31 9.81
C LYS A 162 20.86 -2.37 10.29
N THR A 163 20.50 -2.51 11.57
CA THR A 163 19.55 -1.59 12.23
C THR A 163 19.95 -0.14 12.01
N GLY A 164 18.98 0.67 11.59
CA GLY A 164 19.17 2.12 11.36
C GLY A 164 19.69 2.50 9.99
N VAL A 165 20.19 1.55 9.19
CA VAL A 165 20.60 1.81 7.81
C VAL A 165 19.40 2.26 6.98
N ARG A 166 19.60 3.22 6.09
CA ARG A 166 18.58 3.61 5.12
C ARG A 166 18.62 2.68 3.93
N ILE A 167 17.43 2.27 3.48
CA ILE A 167 17.27 1.35 2.35
C ILE A 167 16.30 1.87 1.31
N GLU A 168 16.50 1.41 0.09
CA GLU A 168 15.50 1.32 -0.96
C GLU A 168 15.16 -0.15 -1.17
N ALA A 169 13.87 -0.46 -1.20
CA ALA A 169 13.38 -1.79 -1.51
C ALA A 169 12.23 -1.70 -2.50
N GLU A 170 12.22 -2.61 -3.45
CA GLU A 170 11.14 -2.80 -4.41
C GLU A 170 10.63 -4.22 -4.35
N GLY A 171 9.35 -4.43 -4.59
CA GLY A 171 8.77 -5.76 -4.58
C GLY A 171 7.26 -5.77 -4.73
N THR A 172 6.68 -6.93 -4.50
CA THR A 172 5.22 -7.10 -4.51
C THR A 172 4.64 -6.64 -3.18
N LEU A 173 3.64 -5.77 -3.25
CA LEU A 173 2.86 -5.34 -2.08
C LEU A 173 2.07 -6.52 -1.52
N ASP A 174 2.09 -6.66 -0.20
CA ASP A 174 1.26 -7.58 0.56
C ASP A 174 0.54 -6.80 1.67
N ILE A 175 -0.79 -6.85 1.69
CA ILE A 175 -1.60 -6.32 2.77
C ILE A 175 -2.23 -7.51 3.48
N ASN A 176 -1.81 -7.74 4.71
CA ASN A 176 -2.22 -8.91 5.46
C ASN A 176 -2.92 -8.52 6.76
N LEU A 177 -3.68 -9.48 7.31
CA LEU A 177 -4.38 -9.34 8.57
C LEU A 177 -3.90 -10.44 9.52
N TYR A 178 -3.34 -10.04 10.65
CA TYR A 178 -2.89 -10.96 11.70
C TYR A 178 -3.44 -10.50 13.06
N ASN A 179 -4.21 -11.36 13.74
CA ASN A 179 -4.88 -11.05 15.01
C ASN A 179 -5.63 -9.71 14.96
N ASP A 180 -6.44 -9.50 13.95
CA ASP A 180 -7.20 -8.26 13.70
C ASP A 180 -6.35 -6.99 13.42
N VAL A 181 -5.04 -7.13 13.37
CA VAL A 181 -4.13 -6.03 13.07
C VAL A 181 -3.73 -6.09 11.59
N LEU A 182 -4.04 -5.03 10.89
CA LEU A 182 -3.61 -4.85 9.51
C LEU A 182 -2.10 -4.62 9.46
N GLY A 183 -1.42 -5.36 8.59
CA GLY A 183 0.01 -5.26 8.36
C GLY A 183 0.34 -4.95 6.91
N LEU A 184 1.46 -4.27 6.69
CA LEU A 184 2.05 -4.08 5.38
C LEU A 184 3.25 -5.00 5.22
N GLY A 185 3.29 -5.71 4.11
CA GLY A 185 4.39 -6.55 3.68
C GLY A 185 4.91 -6.15 2.31
N CYS A 186 6.14 -6.53 2.03
CA CYS A 186 6.75 -6.44 0.72
C CYS A 186 7.55 -7.72 0.45
N ARG A 187 7.20 -8.44 -0.60
CA ARG A 187 8.03 -9.52 -1.13
C ARG A 187 9.07 -8.91 -2.04
N VAL A 188 10.30 -8.85 -1.55
CA VAL A 188 11.40 -8.07 -2.14
C VAL A 188 11.88 -8.71 -3.44
N SER A 189 11.95 -7.90 -4.48
CA SER A 189 12.64 -8.19 -5.75
C SER A 189 13.97 -7.46 -5.90
N SER A 190 14.09 -6.26 -5.28
CA SER A 190 15.32 -5.46 -5.26
C SER A 190 15.51 -4.83 -3.89
N LEU A 191 16.73 -4.89 -3.35
CA LEU A 191 17.11 -4.29 -2.08
C LEU A 191 18.48 -3.62 -2.21
N LYS A 192 18.55 -2.34 -1.82
CA LYS A 192 19.78 -1.54 -1.90
C LYS A 192 19.92 -0.67 -0.65
N GLU A 193 21.16 -0.39 -0.28
CA GLU A 193 21.46 0.68 0.65
C GLU A 193 21.15 2.03 -0.02
N TYR A 194 20.42 2.89 0.69
CA TYR A 194 20.12 4.23 0.21
C TYR A 194 21.19 5.20 0.70
N VAL A 195 22.02 5.64 -0.23
CA VAL A 195 22.97 6.73 -0.01
C VAL A 195 22.29 8.02 -0.49
N ALA A 196 22.03 8.95 0.43
CA ALA A 196 21.48 10.24 0.04
C ALA A 196 22.45 10.92 -0.94
N PRO A 197 21.95 11.49 -2.05
CA PRO A 197 22.81 12.32 -2.89
C PRO A 197 23.42 13.44 -2.02
N ASN A 198 24.70 13.65 -2.14
CA ASN A 198 25.37 14.76 -1.46
C ASN A 198 24.68 16.08 -1.86
N PRO A 199 24.44 16.99 -0.88
CA PRO A 199 23.81 18.28 -1.14
C PRO A 199 24.62 19.14 -2.09
#